data_f590f1050bae692aeaec921405f37266
#
_entry.id   f590f1050bae692aeaec921405f37266
#
_cell.length_a   1.000
_cell.length_b   1.000
_cell.length_c   1.000
_cell.angle_alpha   90.00
_cell.angle_beta   90.00
_cell.angle_gamma   90.00
#
_symmetry.space_group_name_H-M   'P 1'
#
loop_
_entity.id
_entity.type
_entity.pdbx_description
1 polymer ?
#
loop_
_entity_poly.entity_id
_entity_poly.type
_entity_poly.pdbx_seq_one_letter_code
_entity_poly.pdbx_strand_id
1 'polypeptide(L)'
;MKAAVIGAGLAGCEAAKQLSRAGIPTYLYEMKPKKFSPAHKSENFAELVCSNSLKAERLNSAAGLLKAEMERLSSVCVSAAKRTRVPAGGALSVDRDEFSALITENIKSDKNITVINEEVTVLPDADVVIVAAGPLASDALTGTIHALCGDGLSFYDAAAPIVSADSVDMDFAFTQSRYDRGGSDDYINCPMNKEQYEAFYEAIINAESAETHSFDKRHDVYEGCMPIEVLASRGKDTMRFGPLKPVGLRDPRTGHRPWANLQLRRENSGGTMYNLVGFQTNLKFGEQKRVFSMFPALHDAEFLRYGVMHRNTFINSPRLLNASYSLRSDKRIFFAGQITGVEGYMESASSGIMAGLNAARYLLGKEPLVLPNTTVTGALARYISDETVTNFQPMGANFGMLPPLPEKIRDKSERYTAIAERGMRDLEEYLKGLGL
;
A
#
# COMPACT_ATOMS: atom_id res chain seq x y z
N MET A 1 -27.41 8.96 17.01
CA MET A 1 -26.09 9.20 16.36
C MET A 1 -25.91 8.11 15.30
N LYS A 2 -25.57 8.49 14.09
CA LYS A 2 -25.28 7.59 12.97
C LYS A 2 -24.02 8.06 12.24
N ALA A 3 -23.19 7.13 11.82
CA ALA A 3 -22.00 7.41 11.03
C ALA A 3 -22.13 6.81 9.63
N ALA A 4 -21.58 7.49 8.63
CA ALA A 4 -21.45 7.00 7.28
C ALA A 4 -19.97 6.85 6.91
N VAL A 5 -19.60 5.73 6.31
CA VAL A 5 -18.26 5.49 5.75
C VAL A 5 -18.42 5.18 4.27
N ILE A 6 -17.69 5.89 3.41
CA ILE A 6 -17.78 5.76 1.95
C ILE A 6 -16.54 5.04 1.44
N GLY A 7 -16.73 3.83 0.90
CA GLY A 7 -15.71 2.92 0.41
C GLY A 7 -15.33 1.86 1.42
N ALA A 8 -15.44 0.58 1.03
CA ALA A 8 -15.03 -0.57 1.82
C ALA A 8 -13.61 -1.08 1.45
N GLY A 9 -12.69 -0.17 1.16
CA GLY A 9 -11.26 -0.44 1.06
C GLY A 9 -10.64 -0.65 2.46
N LEU A 10 -9.31 -0.78 2.52
CA LEU A 10 -8.57 -0.95 3.77
C LEU A 10 -8.92 0.12 4.82
N ALA A 11 -8.90 1.38 4.42
CA ALA A 11 -9.19 2.50 5.32
C ALA A 11 -10.65 2.52 5.79
N GLY A 12 -11.61 2.25 4.89
CA GLY A 12 -13.02 2.25 5.25
C GLY A 12 -13.40 1.11 6.17
N CYS A 13 -12.84 -0.10 5.96
CA CYS A 13 -13.03 -1.23 6.86
C CYS A 13 -12.49 -0.94 8.26
N GLU A 14 -11.30 -0.35 8.37
CA GLU A 14 -10.75 0.05 9.67
C GLU A 14 -11.62 1.12 10.36
N ALA A 15 -12.02 2.15 9.60
CA ALA A 15 -12.85 3.23 10.14
C ALA A 15 -14.20 2.70 10.66
N ALA A 16 -14.87 1.86 9.88
CA ALA A 16 -16.14 1.24 10.28
C ALA A 16 -15.99 0.39 11.54
N LYS A 17 -14.90 -0.37 11.69
CA LYS A 17 -14.62 -1.17 12.89
C LYS A 17 -14.37 -0.31 14.12
N GLN A 18 -13.67 0.82 14.00
CA GLN A 18 -13.45 1.71 15.14
C GLN A 18 -14.75 2.38 15.60
N LEU A 19 -15.61 2.79 14.67
CA LEU A 19 -16.95 3.30 14.98
C LEU A 19 -17.83 2.23 15.66
N SER A 20 -17.83 1.01 15.12
CA SER A 20 -18.58 -0.10 15.70
C SER A 20 -18.15 -0.42 17.13
N ARG A 21 -16.83 -0.46 17.41
CA ARG A 21 -16.29 -0.67 18.76
C ARG A 21 -16.67 0.42 19.75
N ALA A 22 -16.90 1.63 19.25
CA ALA A 22 -17.43 2.72 20.07
C ALA A 22 -18.96 2.64 20.27
N GLY A 23 -19.62 1.59 19.76
CA GLY A 23 -21.06 1.41 19.85
C GLY A 23 -21.88 2.29 18.91
N ILE A 24 -21.26 2.84 17.86
CA ILE A 24 -21.90 3.77 16.94
C ILE A 24 -22.46 3.00 15.73
N PRO A 25 -23.77 3.06 15.45
CA PRO A 25 -24.37 2.52 14.24
C PRO A 25 -23.69 3.13 13.00
N THR A 26 -23.13 2.28 12.14
CA THR A 26 -22.29 2.66 11.01
C THR A 26 -22.86 2.16 9.71
N TYR A 27 -23.10 3.04 8.76
CA TYR A 27 -23.49 2.70 7.39
C TYR A 27 -22.24 2.72 6.51
N LEU A 28 -21.82 1.55 6.02
CA LEU A 28 -20.68 1.38 5.13
C LEU A 28 -21.16 1.27 3.69
N TYR A 29 -20.89 2.31 2.89
CA TYR A 29 -21.24 2.36 1.47
C TYR A 29 -20.12 1.78 0.63
N GLU A 30 -20.44 0.82 -0.24
CA GLU A 30 -19.50 0.24 -1.20
C GLU A 30 -20.21 0.08 -2.55
N MET A 31 -19.59 0.59 -3.62
CA MET A 31 -20.19 0.52 -4.95
C MET A 31 -20.21 -0.91 -5.54
N LYS A 32 -19.29 -1.79 -5.10
CA LYS A 32 -19.27 -3.20 -5.50
C LYS A 32 -20.43 -3.96 -4.85
N PRO A 33 -21.00 -4.98 -5.49
CA PRO A 33 -20.68 -5.49 -6.83
C PRO A 33 -21.35 -4.73 -7.99
N LYS A 34 -22.16 -3.70 -7.74
CA LYS A 34 -22.91 -2.99 -8.79
C LYS A 34 -22.00 -2.23 -9.76
N LYS A 35 -20.87 -1.69 -9.25
CA LYS A 35 -19.90 -0.94 -10.03
C LYS A 35 -18.48 -1.26 -9.52
N PHE A 36 -17.53 -1.40 -10.44
CA PHE A 36 -16.13 -1.62 -10.14
C PHE A 36 -15.28 -0.44 -10.60
N SER A 37 -14.20 -0.16 -9.87
CA SER A 37 -13.16 0.73 -10.38
C SER A 37 -12.32 0.00 -11.43
N PRO A 38 -11.52 0.70 -12.24
CA PRO A 38 -10.67 0.05 -13.25
C PRO A 38 -9.67 -0.99 -12.70
N ALA A 39 -9.29 -0.87 -11.42
CA ALA A 39 -8.30 -1.75 -10.78
C ALA A 39 -8.89 -2.91 -9.99
N HIS A 40 -10.12 -2.78 -9.50
CA HIS A 40 -10.77 -3.79 -8.67
C HIS A 40 -11.47 -4.85 -9.53
N LYS A 41 -11.39 -6.11 -9.10
CA LYS A 41 -11.99 -7.27 -9.79
C LYS A 41 -12.79 -8.18 -8.86
N SER A 42 -12.50 -8.12 -7.57
CA SER A 42 -13.18 -8.91 -6.53
C SER A 42 -14.34 -8.13 -5.92
N GLU A 43 -15.42 -8.80 -5.58
CA GLU A 43 -16.53 -8.25 -4.79
C GLU A 43 -16.15 -8.04 -3.32
N ASN A 44 -15.08 -8.67 -2.86
CA ASN A 44 -14.60 -8.56 -1.49
C ASN A 44 -14.13 -7.15 -1.15
N PHE A 45 -14.20 -6.81 0.14
CA PHE A 45 -13.66 -5.58 0.69
C PHE A 45 -12.14 -5.65 0.84
N ALA A 46 -11.49 -4.50 1.01
CA ALA A 46 -10.04 -4.41 1.22
C ALA A 46 -9.19 -5.16 0.19
N GLU A 47 -9.63 -5.21 -1.07
CA GLU A 47 -8.89 -5.85 -2.16
C GLU A 47 -7.53 -5.18 -2.37
N LEU A 48 -6.45 -5.99 -2.45
CA LEU A 48 -5.10 -5.52 -2.73
C LEU A 48 -4.84 -5.53 -4.24
N VAL A 49 -4.78 -4.36 -4.88
CA VAL A 49 -4.76 -4.25 -6.34
C VAL A 49 -3.37 -4.30 -6.98
N CYS A 50 -2.32 -3.74 -6.36
CA CYS A 50 -0.99 -3.63 -6.98
C CYS A 50 0.00 -4.70 -6.51
N SER A 51 -0.05 -5.11 -5.25
CA SER A 51 0.87 -6.06 -4.62
C SER A 51 0.17 -6.81 -3.48
N ASN A 52 0.63 -8.02 -3.16
CA ASN A 52 0.19 -8.73 -1.96
C ASN A 52 1.12 -8.50 -0.76
N SER A 53 2.12 -7.62 -0.90
CA SER A 53 3.04 -7.30 0.18
C SER A 53 2.58 -6.10 0.99
N LEU A 54 2.58 -6.27 2.29
CA LEU A 54 2.34 -5.22 3.28
C LEU A 54 3.67 -4.67 3.86
N LYS A 55 4.74 -4.76 3.09
CA LYS A 55 6.11 -4.31 3.44
C LYS A 55 6.72 -5.09 4.62
N ALA A 56 7.88 -4.62 5.13
CA ALA A 56 8.62 -5.29 6.21
C ALA A 56 7.80 -5.41 7.49
N GLU A 57 7.99 -6.52 8.22
CA GLU A 57 7.28 -6.80 9.48
C GLU A 57 8.12 -6.51 10.73
N ARG A 58 9.46 -6.54 10.60
CA ARG A 58 10.34 -6.33 11.75
C ARG A 58 10.15 -4.94 12.37
N LEU A 59 10.15 -4.86 13.69
CA LEU A 59 9.87 -3.62 14.45
C LEU A 59 10.86 -2.49 14.12
N ASN A 60 12.14 -2.81 13.88
CA ASN A 60 13.16 -1.83 13.49
C ASN A 60 13.09 -1.42 12.01
N SER A 61 11.89 -1.38 11.46
CA SER A 61 11.55 -0.75 10.18
C SER A 61 10.30 0.08 10.36
N ALA A 62 10.18 1.21 9.66
CA ALA A 62 9.02 2.08 9.80
C ALA A 62 7.71 1.37 9.46
N ALA A 63 7.70 0.50 8.43
CA ALA A 63 6.52 -0.29 8.08
C ALA A 63 6.18 -1.36 9.15
N GLY A 64 7.16 -1.90 9.85
CA GLY A 64 6.95 -2.84 10.97
C GLY A 64 6.44 -2.12 12.20
N LEU A 65 7.03 -0.98 12.55
CA LEU A 65 6.55 -0.13 13.64
C LEU A 65 5.11 0.32 13.41
N LEU A 66 4.76 0.79 12.19
CA LEU A 66 3.40 1.15 11.84
C LEU A 66 2.41 -0.01 12.11
N LYS A 67 2.76 -1.24 11.70
CA LYS A 67 1.91 -2.41 11.95
C LYS A 67 1.75 -2.74 13.44
N ALA A 68 2.81 -2.59 14.22
CA ALA A 68 2.75 -2.77 15.67
C ALA A 68 1.85 -1.71 16.34
N GLU A 69 1.94 -0.46 15.92
CA GLU A 69 1.03 0.62 16.35
C GLU A 69 -0.43 0.31 15.99
N MET A 70 -0.68 -0.13 14.75
CA MET A 70 -2.02 -0.52 14.29
C MET A 70 -2.57 -1.72 15.06
N GLU A 71 -1.72 -2.70 15.39
CA GLU A 71 -2.11 -3.86 16.20
C GLU A 71 -2.55 -3.42 17.60
N ARG A 72 -1.81 -2.51 18.21
CA ARG A 72 -2.17 -1.92 19.51
C ARG A 72 -3.51 -1.18 19.45
N LEU A 73 -3.84 -0.61 18.29
CA LEU A 73 -5.14 0.03 18.02
C LEU A 73 -6.20 -0.95 17.49
N SER A 74 -5.95 -2.25 17.62
CA SER A 74 -6.88 -3.33 17.23
C SER A 74 -7.23 -3.34 15.73
N SER A 75 -6.27 -3.18 14.84
CA SER A 75 -6.45 -3.22 13.38
C SER A 75 -7.06 -4.55 12.90
N VAL A 76 -8.13 -4.48 12.13
CA VAL A 76 -8.71 -5.63 11.45
C VAL A 76 -7.82 -6.09 10.29
N CYS A 77 -7.17 -5.16 9.59
CA CYS A 77 -6.27 -5.46 8.47
C CYS A 77 -5.00 -6.18 8.93
N VAL A 78 -4.35 -5.74 10.03
CA VAL A 78 -3.17 -6.43 10.57
C VAL A 78 -3.54 -7.82 11.09
N SER A 79 -4.69 -7.95 11.77
CA SER A 79 -5.19 -9.25 12.23
C SER A 79 -5.43 -10.22 11.06
N ALA A 80 -6.10 -9.77 10.00
CA ALA A 80 -6.32 -10.56 8.80
C ALA A 80 -5.01 -10.93 8.11
N ALA A 81 -4.07 -9.98 7.97
CA ALA A 81 -2.79 -10.22 7.34
C ALA A 81 -1.95 -11.29 8.02
N LYS A 82 -1.95 -11.33 9.35
CA LYS A 82 -1.25 -12.37 10.11
C LYS A 82 -1.84 -13.77 9.88
N ARG A 83 -3.16 -13.88 9.66
CA ARG A 83 -3.88 -15.14 9.46
C ARG A 83 -3.77 -15.67 8.04
N THR A 84 -3.57 -14.81 7.06
CA THR A 84 -3.53 -15.14 5.62
C THR A 84 -2.13 -14.97 5.03
N ARG A 85 -1.12 -15.08 5.88
CA ARG A 85 0.29 -14.91 5.56
C ARG A 85 0.76 -15.94 4.53
N VAL A 86 1.54 -15.48 3.56
CA VAL A 86 2.33 -16.32 2.65
C VAL A 86 3.83 -16.05 2.84
N PRO A 87 4.71 -17.03 2.57
CA PRO A 87 6.15 -16.84 2.68
C PRO A 87 6.66 -15.69 1.81
N ALA A 88 7.43 -14.77 2.40
CA ALA A 88 7.99 -13.60 1.72
C ALA A 88 9.22 -13.01 2.46
N GLY A 89 10.08 -13.84 3.01
CA GLY A 89 11.27 -13.41 3.74
C GLY A 89 10.95 -12.51 4.93
N GLY A 90 11.53 -11.32 4.96
CA GLY A 90 11.28 -10.33 6.03
C GLY A 90 10.08 -9.42 5.80
N ALA A 91 9.26 -9.67 4.78
CA ALA A 91 8.04 -8.93 4.50
C ALA A 91 6.80 -9.70 4.98
N LEU A 92 5.76 -8.98 5.38
CA LEU A 92 4.43 -9.52 5.57
C LEU A 92 3.72 -9.51 4.21
N SER A 93 3.61 -10.66 3.58
CA SER A 93 2.79 -10.85 2.37
C SER A 93 1.63 -11.78 2.68
N VAL A 94 0.54 -11.63 1.93
CA VAL A 94 -0.71 -12.34 2.19
C VAL A 94 -1.23 -13.04 0.94
N ASP A 95 -2.01 -14.09 1.11
CA ASP A 95 -2.93 -14.55 0.09
C ASP A 95 -4.01 -13.47 -0.09
N ARG A 96 -4.12 -12.90 -1.30
CA ARG A 96 -5.01 -11.75 -1.55
C ARG A 96 -6.47 -12.07 -1.35
N ASP A 97 -6.88 -13.26 -1.81
CA ASP A 97 -8.28 -13.67 -1.81
C ASP A 97 -8.71 -14.02 -0.39
N GLU A 98 -7.90 -14.79 0.33
CA GLU A 98 -8.16 -15.12 1.74
C GLU A 98 -8.16 -13.86 2.62
N PHE A 99 -7.23 -12.93 2.40
CA PHE A 99 -7.15 -11.66 3.14
C PHE A 99 -8.41 -10.82 2.98
N SER A 100 -8.83 -10.59 1.74
CA SER A 100 -10.01 -9.79 1.43
C SER A 100 -11.30 -10.46 1.86
N ALA A 101 -11.41 -11.79 1.71
CA ALA A 101 -12.56 -12.57 2.18
C ALA A 101 -12.72 -12.49 3.71
N LEU A 102 -11.61 -12.64 4.44
CA LEU A 102 -11.62 -12.59 5.91
C LEU A 102 -12.04 -11.22 6.44
N ILE A 103 -11.56 -10.12 5.83
CA ILE A 103 -11.98 -8.76 6.20
C ILE A 103 -13.46 -8.56 5.86
N THR A 104 -13.91 -9.02 4.69
CA THR A 104 -15.31 -8.93 4.26
C THR A 104 -16.23 -9.61 5.24
N GLU A 105 -15.92 -10.84 5.65
CA GLU A 105 -16.68 -11.59 6.65
C GLU A 105 -16.73 -10.84 7.99
N ASN A 106 -15.59 -10.34 8.45
CA ASN A 106 -15.50 -9.61 9.72
C ASN A 106 -16.36 -8.34 9.73
N ILE A 107 -16.43 -7.62 8.62
CA ILE A 107 -17.27 -6.43 8.48
C ILE A 107 -18.75 -6.79 8.38
N LYS A 108 -19.12 -7.77 7.52
CA LYS A 108 -20.52 -8.16 7.30
C LYS A 108 -21.15 -8.84 8.51
N SER A 109 -20.37 -9.50 9.36
CA SER A 109 -20.84 -10.14 10.59
C SER A 109 -21.01 -9.17 11.77
N ASP A 110 -20.52 -7.93 11.64
CA ASP A 110 -20.60 -6.93 12.72
C ASP A 110 -22.00 -6.31 12.81
N LYS A 111 -22.66 -6.48 13.96
CA LYS A 111 -24.05 -6.05 14.17
C LYS A 111 -24.25 -4.52 14.12
N ASN A 112 -23.18 -3.76 14.36
CA ASN A 112 -23.23 -2.29 14.33
C ASN A 112 -22.90 -1.73 12.94
N ILE A 113 -22.52 -2.58 11.97
CA ILE A 113 -22.18 -2.16 10.61
C ILE A 113 -23.26 -2.63 9.65
N THR A 114 -23.91 -1.68 8.99
CA THR A 114 -24.85 -1.94 7.89
C THR A 114 -24.16 -1.64 6.57
N VAL A 115 -23.92 -2.68 5.76
CA VAL A 115 -23.35 -2.53 4.43
C VAL A 115 -24.43 -2.12 3.44
N ILE A 116 -24.15 -1.07 2.66
CA ILE A 116 -25.03 -0.57 1.58
C ILE A 116 -24.23 -0.65 0.27
N ASN A 117 -24.64 -1.58 -0.59
CA ASN A 117 -24.00 -1.76 -1.90
C ASN A 117 -24.54 -0.76 -2.91
N GLU A 118 -24.06 0.49 -2.81
CA GLU A 118 -24.45 1.60 -3.68
C GLU A 118 -23.27 2.56 -3.92
N GLU A 119 -23.25 3.11 -5.13
CA GLU A 119 -22.35 4.23 -5.44
C GLU A 119 -22.85 5.49 -4.74
N VAL A 120 -21.99 6.11 -3.94
CA VAL A 120 -22.29 7.41 -3.34
C VAL A 120 -21.93 8.51 -4.33
N THR A 121 -22.90 9.32 -4.69
CA THR A 121 -22.75 10.47 -5.58
C THR A 121 -22.91 11.82 -4.86
N VAL A 122 -23.55 11.79 -3.69
CA VAL A 122 -23.73 12.95 -2.78
C VAL A 122 -23.48 12.45 -1.37
N LEU A 123 -22.87 13.25 -0.50
CA LEU A 123 -22.60 12.84 0.88
C LEU A 123 -23.88 12.39 1.60
N PRO A 124 -23.87 11.21 2.26
CA PRO A 124 -25.02 10.74 3.02
C PRO A 124 -25.36 11.67 4.17
N ASP A 125 -26.67 11.80 4.47
CA ASP A 125 -27.13 12.49 5.67
C ASP A 125 -26.81 11.66 6.92
N ALA A 126 -25.72 12.01 7.61
CA ALA A 126 -25.24 11.38 8.82
C ALA A 126 -24.61 12.41 9.77
N ASP A 127 -24.52 12.07 11.07
CA ASP A 127 -23.92 12.98 12.06
C ASP A 127 -22.42 13.13 11.83
N VAL A 128 -21.77 12.10 11.27
CA VAL A 128 -20.40 12.15 10.72
C VAL A 128 -20.30 11.35 9.43
N VAL A 129 -19.42 11.79 8.52
CA VAL A 129 -19.12 11.12 7.26
C VAL A 129 -17.60 10.91 7.14
N ILE A 130 -17.17 9.68 6.83
CA ILE A 130 -15.78 9.37 6.53
C ILE A 130 -15.66 9.02 5.05
N VAL A 131 -14.91 9.82 4.29
CA VAL A 131 -14.62 9.57 2.88
C VAL A 131 -13.35 8.72 2.79
N ALA A 132 -13.52 7.42 2.52
CA ALA A 132 -12.46 6.42 2.42
C ALA A 132 -12.48 5.70 1.06
N ALA A 133 -12.91 6.40 0.01
CA ALA A 133 -13.15 5.85 -1.32
C ALA A 133 -11.87 5.50 -2.10
N GLY A 134 -10.71 5.74 -1.52
CA GLY A 134 -9.42 5.47 -2.14
C GLY A 134 -9.09 6.39 -3.32
N PRO A 135 -7.99 6.11 -4.05
CA PRO A 135 -7.50 6.99 -5.12
C PRO A 135 -8.26 6.82 -6.44
N LEU A 136 -9.09 5.78 -6.56
CA LEU A 136 -9.88 5.42 -7.74
C LEU A 136 -11.39 5.59 -7.47
N ALA A 137 -11.75 6.64 -6.74
CA ALA A 137 -13.14 7.00 -6.53
C ALA A 137 -13.86 7.19 -7.88
N SER A 138 -15.18 6.94 -7.90
CA SER A 138 -15.97 7.15 -9.11
C SER A 138 -16.01 8.63 -9.51
N ASP A 139 -16.24 8.90 -10.79
CA ASP A 139 -16.31 10.28 -11.30
C ASP A 139 -17.38 11.11 -10.56
N ALA A 140 -18.53 10.51 -10.25
CA ALA A 140 -19.60 11.18 -9.53
C ALA A 140 -19.18 11.57 -8.10
N LEU A 141 -18.54 10.65 -7.36
CA LEU A 141 -18.02 10.95 -6.03
C LEU A 141 -16.83 11.93 -6.08
N THR A 142 -15.98 11.82 -7.11
CA THR A 142 -14.88 12.77 -7.35
C THR A 142 -15.39 14.18 -7.53
N GLY A 143 -16.50 14.37 -8.25
CA GLY A 143 -17.17 15.67 -8.38
C GLY A 143 -17.63 16.24 -7.03
N THR A 144 -18.19 15.40 -6.15
CA THR A 144 -18.59 15.80 -4.79
C THR A 144 -17.38 16.16 -3.92
N ILE A 145 -16.29 15.37 -3.99
CA ILE A 145 -15.04 15.67 -3.28
C ILE A 145 -14.42 16.97 -3.79
N HIS A 146 -14.43 17.19 -5.11
CA HIS A 146 -13.95 18.44 -5.70
C HIS A 146 -14.75 19.67 -5.21
N ALA A 147 -16.08 19.56 -5.11
CA ALA A 147 -16.90 20.62 -4.55
C ALA A 147 -16.58 20.96 -3.09
N LEU A 148 -16.12 19.96 -2.30
CA LEU A 148 -15.74 20.14 -0.90
C LEU A 148 -14.30 20.65 -0.73
N CYS A 149 -13.38 20.19 -1.56
CA CYS A 149 -11.94 20.28 -1.35
C CYS A 149 -11.22 21.15 -2.40
N GLY A 150 -11.89 21.57 -3.47
CA GLY A 150 -11.25 22.18 -4.64
C GLY A 150 -10.51 21.16 -5.51
N ASP A 151 -9.60 21.62 -6.35
CA ASP A 151 -8.84 20.76 -7.28
C ASP A 151 -7.96 19.75 -6.52
N GLY A 152 -8.12 18.48 -6.88
CA GLY A 152 -7.28 17.40 -6.39
C GLY A 152 -5.92 17.36 -7.11
N LEU A 153 -4.92 16.81 -6.43
CA LEU A 153 -3.64 16.44 -7.01
C LEU A 153 -3.71 15.00 -7.52
N SER A 154 -2.84 14.63 -8.45
CA SER A 154 -2.82 13.27 -8.98
C SER A 154 -1.39 12.80 -9.24
N PHE A 155 -1.18 11.48 -9.12
CA PHE A 155 0.03 10.79 -9.49
C PHE A 155 -0.32 9.46 -10.18
N TYR A 156 0.67 8.82 -10.80
CA TYR A 156 0.49 7.51 -11.44
C TYR A 156 1.08 6.40 -10.60
N ASP A 157 0.34 5.30 -10.48
CA ASP A 157 0.75 4.06 -9.85
C ASP A 157 0.61 2.90 -10.85
N ALA A 158 1.56 1.97 -10.82
CA ALA A 158 1.60 0.84 -11.73
C ALA A 158 1.60 -0.49 -10.98
N ALA A 159 0.84 -1.47 -11.51
CA ALA A 159 0.85 -2.83 -11.01
C ALA A 159 1.92 -3.68 -11.71
N ALA A 160 2.47 -4.67 -11.00
CA ALA A 160 3.39 -5.65 -11.57
C ALA A 160 2.64 -6.87 -12.12
N PRO A 161 3.21 -7.56 -13.14
CA PRO A 161 2.65 -8.79 -13.67
C PRO A 161 2.69 -9.96 -12.68
N ILE A 162 1.79 -10.93 -12.91
CA ILE A 162 1.72 -12.21 -12.20
C ILE A 162 1.84 -13.34 -13.23
N VAL A 163 2.67 -14.33 -12.91
CA VAL A 163 2.87 -15.55 -13.73
C VAL A 163 2.41 -16.80 -13.01
N SER A 164 2.04 -17.85 -13.78
CA SER A 164 1.76 -19.17 -13.25
C SER A 164 3.05 -19.82 -12.75
N ALA A 165 2.97 -20.48 -11.58
CA ALA A 165 4.11 -21.18 -10.99
C ALA A 165 4.65 -22.29 -11.90
N ASP A 166 3.74 -23.05 -12.52
CA ASP A 166 4.07 -24.21 -13.39
C ASP A 166 4.77 -23.80 -14.68
N SER A 167 4.69 -22.52 -15.04
CA SER A 167 5.32 -21.98 -16.25
C SER A 167 6.70 -21.36 -16.00
N VAL A 168 7.16 -21.33 -14.75
CA VAL A 168 8.52 -20.87 -14.42
C VAL A 168 9.52 -22.00 -14.61
N ASP A 169 10.49 -21.79 -15.49
CA ASP A 169 11.54 -22.79 -15.74
C ASP A 169 12.57 -22.80 -14.62
N MET A 170 12.48 -23.81 -13.74
CA MET A 170 13.34 -23.96 -12.58
C MET A 170 14.77 -24.40 -12.92
N ASP A 171 15.06 -24.85 -14.14
CA ASP A 171 16.42 -25.13 -14.60
C ASP A 171 17.24 -23.83 -14.74
N PHE A 172 16.56 -22.72 -14.95
CA PHE A 172 17.13 -21.37 -15.03
C PHE A 172 16.86 -20.51 -13.81
N ALA A 173 16.23 -21.05 -12.77
CA ALA A 173 15.93 -20.35 -11.52
C ALA A 173 16.52 -21.06 -10.29
N PHE A 174 16.46 -20.41 -9.15
CA PHE A 174 16.81 -21.01 -7.85
C PHE A 174 15.99 -20.35 -6.74
N THR A 175 15.81 -21.06 -5.64
CA THR A 175 15.12 -20.52 -4.45
C THR A 175 16.12 -19.99 -3.44
N GLN A 176 15.94 -18.75 -3.00
CA GLN A 176 16.71 -18.14 -1.91
C GLN A 176 16.07 -16.82 -1.47
N SER A 177 16.09 -16.53 -0.18
CA SER A 177 15.84 -15.19 0.36
C SER A 177 17.13 -14.38 0.45
N ARG A 178 17.05 -13.06 0.18
CA ARG A 178 18.24 -12.18 0.27
C ARG A 178 18.81 -12.18 1.69
N TYR A 179 20.11 -12.37 1.78
CA TYR A 179 20.84 -12.41 3.06
C TYR A 179 20.32 -13.51 4.01
N ASP A 180 19.73 -14.57 3.44
CA ASP A 180 19.15 -15.71 4.16
C ASP A 180 18.11 -15.29 5.22
N ARG A 181 17.37 -14.22 4.92
CA ARG A 181 16.30 -13.71 5.78
C ARG A 181 14.96 -14.36 5.41
N GLY A 182 14.42 -15.18 6.31
CA GLY A 182 13.20 -15.97 6.09
C GLY A 182 13.50 -17.41 5.69
N GLY A 183 12.54 -18.08 5.02
CA GLY A 183 12.72 -19.42 4.50
C GLY A 183 13.64 -19.47 3.27
N SER A 184 14.23 -20.62 3.02
CA SER A 184 15.10 -20.83 1.84
C SER A 184 14.34 -20.78 0.51
N ASP A 185 13.03 -20.94 0.54
CA ASP A 185 12.12 -21.03 -0.62
C ASP A 185 11.11 -19.86 -0.73
N ASP A 186 11.29 -18.79 0.06
CA ASP A 186 10.38 -17.66 0.08
C ASP A 186 10.32 -16.89 -1.26
N TYR A 187 11.41 -16.93 -2.04
CA TYR A 187 11.49 -16.31 -3.37
C TYR A 187 12.11 -17.27 -4.38
N ILE A 188 11.54 -17.25 -5.60
CA ILE A 188 12.21 -17.78 -6.78
C ILE A 188 13.06 -16.65 -7.38
N ASN A 189 14.30 -16.94 -7.69
CA ASN A 189 15.26 -16.01 -8.26
C ASN A 189 15.52 -16.37 -9.73
N CYS A 190 15.34 -15.42 -10.63
CA CYS A 190 15.56 -15.54 -12.07
C CYS A 190 16.80 -14.72 -12.45
N PRO A 191 18.00 -15.33 -12.44
CA PRO A 191 19.24 -14.63 -12.73
C PRO A 191 19.43 -14.35 -14.21
N MET A 192 20.19 -13.30 -14.49
CA MET A 192 20.75 -12.98 -15.81
C MET A 192 22.27 -12.82 -15.73
N ASN A 193 22.97 -13.24 -16.74
CA ASN A 193 24.36 -12.85 -16.99
C ASN A 193 24.41 -11.43 -17.60
N LYS A 194 25.62 -10.93 -17.89
CA LYS A 194 25.81 -9.58 -18.41
C LYS A 194 25.16 -9.37 -19.77
N GLU A 195 25.38 -10.29 -20.68
CA GLU A 195 24.91 -10.24 -22.07
C GLU A 195 23.37 -10.28 -22.11
N GLN A 196 22.75 -11.15 -21.33
CA GLN A 196 21.29 -11.26 -21.19
C GLN A 196 20.70 -9.95 -20.63
N TYR A 197 21.34 -9.38 -19.60
CA TYR A 197 20.91 -8.12 -19.02
C TYR A 197 21.02 -6.96 -20.00
N GLU A 198 22.10 -6.86 -20.76
CA GLU A 198 22.29 -5.81 -21.75
C GLU A 198 21.22 -5.89 -22.86
N ALA A 199 20.95 -7.11 -23.36
CA ALA A 199 19.87 -7.34 -24.32
C ALA A 199 18.49 -6.97 -23.74
N PHE A 200 18.22 -7.35 -22.50
CA PHE A 200 16.98 -6.98 -21.78
C PHE A 200 16.85 -5.46 -21.62
N TYR A 201 17.95 -4.77 -21.23
CA TYR A 201 17.97 -3.32 -21.10
C TYR A 201 17.61 -2.62 -22.41
N GLU A 202 18.23 -3.03 -23.53
CA GLU A 202 17.89 -2.48 -24.84
C GLU A 202 16.44 -2.76 -25.23
N ALA A 203 15.93 -3.94 -24.93
CA ALA A 203 14.55 -4.31 -25.22
C ALA A 203 13.53 -3.47 -24.44
N ILE A 204 13.78 -3.19 -23.13
CA ILE A 204 12.84 -2.48 -22.29
C ILE A 204 12.80 -0.98 -22.58
N ILE A 205 13.94 -0.35 -22.88
CA ILE A 205 13.97 1.09 -23.22
C ILE A 205 13.34 1.40 -24.57
N ASN A 206 13.30 0.41 -25.49
CA ASN A 206 12.68 0.53 -26.81
C ASN A 206 11.27 -0.06 -26.87
N ALA A 207 10.74 -0.57 -25.76
CA ALA A 207 9.42 -1.19 -25.73
C ALA A 207 8.31 -0.13 -25.78
N GLU A 208 7.19 -0.48 -26.43
CA GLU A 208 6.03 0.38 -26.56
C GLU A 208 5.24 0.42 -25.24
N SER A 209 5.04 1.63 -24.71
CA SER A 209 4.14 1.87 -23.60
C SER A 209 2.68 2.01 -24.07
N ALA A 210 1.73 1.72 -23.19
CA ALA A 210 0.33 2.03 -23.42
C ALA A 210 0.13 3.55 -23.53
N GLU A 211 -0.82 3.99 -24.35
CA GLU A 211 -1.13 5.41 -24.50
C GLU A 211 -1.65 5.97 -23.17
N THR A 212 -0.95 6.95 -22.64
CA THR A 212 -1.47 7.82 -21.58
C THR A 212 -2.26 8.94 -22.24
N HIS A 213 -3.44 9.25 -21.72
CA HIS A 213 -4.29 10.31 -22.27
C HIS A 213 -3.51 11.62 -22.40
N SER A 214 -3.79 12.39 -23.48
CA SER A 214 -3.02 13.54 -23.99
C SER A 214 -2.79 14.72 -23.02
N PHE A 215 -3.32 14.68 -21.81
CA PHE A 215 -3.11 15.67 -20.75
C PHE A 215 -1.85 15.39 -19.88
N ASP A 216 -1.19 14.27 -20.04
CA ASP A 216 -0.20 13.74 -19.12
C ASP A 216 1.26 13.79 -19.62
N LYS A 217 1.66 14.89 -20.25
CA LYS A 217 3.04 15.10 -20.76
C LYS A 217 4.11 15.28 -19.65
N ARG A 218 3.72 15.33 -18.37
CA ARG A 218 4.62 15.26 -17.22
C ARG A 218 4.14 14.13 -16.30
N HIS A 219 4.82 13.00 -16.38
CA HIS A 219 4.54 11.85 -15.52
C HIS A 219 5.09 12.14 -14.12
N ASP A 220 4.29 12.70 -13.24
CA ASP A 220 4.56 12.67 -11.81
C ASP A 220 4.27 11.25 -11.30
N VAL A 221 5.24 10.35 -11.51
CA VAL A 221 5.19 8.96 -11.03
C VAL A 221 5.71 8.94 -9.61
N TYR A 222 4.96 8.29 -8.70
CA TYR A 222 5.44 8.08 -7.35
C TYR A 222 6.68 7.18 -7.35
N GLU A 223 7.78 7.64 -6.70
CA GLU A 223 9.07 6.95 -6.70
C GLU A 223 8.99 5.49 -6.21
N GLY A 224 8.08 5.18 -5.28
CA GLY A 224 7.89 3.84 -4.73
C GLY A 224 7.21 2.84 -5.67
N CYS A 225 6.52 3.32 -6.71
CA CYS A 225 5.78 2.51 -7.69
C CYS A 225 6.18 2.84 -9.14
N MET A 226 7.41 3.28 -9.32
CA MET A 226 7.94 3.68 -10.63
C MET A 226 7.93 2.51 -11.62
N PRO A 227 7.37 2.69 -12.83
CA PRO A 227 7.44 1.69 -13.88
C PRO A 227 8.89 1.31 -14.23
N ILE A 228 9.11 0.00 -14.48
CA ILE A 228 10.45 -0.53 -14.72
C ILE A 228 11.12 0.09 -15.96
N GLU A 229 10.35 0.41 -17.00
CA GLU A 229 10.82 1.09 -18.21
C GLU A 229 11.24 2.54 -17.92
N VAL A 230 10.56 3.25 -17.01
CA VAL A 230 10.92 4.59 -16.57
C VAL A 230 12.20 4.53 -15.72
N LEU A 231 12.33 3.52 -14.86
CA LEU A 231 13.55 3.28 -14.11
C LEU A 231 14.74 2.96 -15.03
N ALA A 232 14.52 2.14 -16.07
CA ALA A 232 15.53 1.81 -17.07
C ALA A 232 16.03 3.04 -17.82
N SER A 233 15.14 3.97 -18.19
CA SER A 233 15.50 5.20 -18.89
C SER A 233 16.42 6.14 -18.11
N ARG A 234 16.51 5.99 -16.77
CA ARG A 234 17.40 6.78 -15.91
C ARG A 234 18.87 6.34 -15.99
N GLY A 235 19.15 5.20 -16.61
CA GLY A 235 20.51 4.71 -16.85
C GLY A 235 20.64 3.19 -16.82
N LYS A 236 21.63 2.68 -17.56
CA LYS A 236 21.83 1.24 -17.81
C LYS A 236 21.92 0.40 -16.53
N ASP A 237 22.51 0.91 -15.47
CA ASP A 237 22.69 0.15 -14.22
C ASP A 237 21.58 0.40 -13.19
N THR A 238 20.65 1.33 -13.42
CA THR A 238 19.65 1.75 -12.43
C THR A 238 18.80 0.57 -11.94
N MET A 239 18.37 -0.32 -12.82
CA MET A 239 17.59 -1.51 -12.45
C MET A 239 18.40 -2.48 -11.56
N ARG A 240 19.73 -2.56 -11.74
CA ARG A 240 20.62 -3.42 -10.94
C ARG A 240 20.87 -2.89 -9.52
N PHE A 241 20.59 -1.62 -9.27
CA PHE A 241 20.56 -1.03 -7.92
C PHE A 241 19.16 -1.03 -7.30
N GLY A 242 18.14 -1.37 -8.09
CA GLY A 242 16.73 -1.45 -7.74
C GLY A 242 16.14 -2.87 -7.86
N PRO A 243 15.12 -3.07 -8.71
CA PRO A 243 14.37 -4.34 -8.80
C PRO A 243 15.23 -5.55 -9.17
N LEU A 244 16.25 -5.37 -9.99
CA LEU A 244 17.14 -6.45 -10.46
C LEU A 244 18.44 -6.57 -9.64
N LYS A 245 18.45 -6.06 -8.42
CA LYS A 245 19.63 -6.07 -7.55
C LYS A 245 20.10 -7.50 -7.27
N PRO A 246 21.37 -7.87 -7.56
CA PRO A 246 21.87 -9.23 -7.32
C PRO A 246 22.49 -9.42 -5.92
N VAL A 247 22.68 -8.34 -5.16
CA VAL A 247 23.37 -8.37 -3.85
C VAL A 247 22.57 -9.16 -2.82
N GLY A 248 23.24 -9.99 -2.04
CA GLY A 248 22.64 -10.85 -1.02
C GLY A 248 22.11 -12.17 -1.57
N LEU A 249 22.42 -12.50 -2.84
CA LEU A 249 22.06 -13.76 -3.50
C LEU A 249 23.33 -14.45 -4.04
N ARG A 250 23.29 -15.78 -4.07
CA ARG A 250 24.30 -16.63 -4.67
C ARG A 250 23.62 -17.75 -5.44
N ASP A 251 23.81 -17.80 -6.74
CA ASP A 251 23.27 -18.86 -7.59
C ASP A 251 23.97 -20.19 -7.27
N PRO A 252 23.26 -21.20 -6.78
CA PRO A 252 23.85 -22.48 -6.38
C PRO A 252 24.45 -23.24 -7.55
N ARG A 253 24.00 -22.98 -8.79
CA ARG A 253 24.50 -23.67 -10.01
C ARG A 253 25.88 -23.16 -10.42
N THR A 254 26.17 -21.88 -10.18
CA THR A 254 27.47 -21.26 -10.53
C THR A 254 28.37 -21.02 -9.32
N GLY A 255 27.80 -21.00 -8.12
CA GLY A 255 28.47 -20.59 -6.89
C GLY A 255 28.77 -19.09 -6.82
N HIS A 256 28.29 -18.29 -7.78
CA HIS A 256 28.57 -16.87 -7.89
C HIS A 256 27.32 -16.00 -7.75
N ARG A 257 27.52 -14.72 -7.48
CA ARG A 257 26.47 -13.72 -7.52
C ARG A 257 26.08 -13.45 -8.98
N PRO A 258 24.77 -13.47 -9.35
CA PRO A 258 24.30 -13.10 -10.69
C PRO A 258 24.71 -11.68 -11.08
N TRP A 259 24.72 -11.38 -12.39
CA TRP A 259 24.91 -10.01 -12.86
C TRP A 259 23.68 -9.14 -12.54
N ALA A 260 22.49 -9.66 -12.81
CA ALA A 260 21.21 -9.10 -12.42
C ALA A 260 20.28 -10.24 -11.96
N ASN A 261 19.24 -9.96 -11.18
CA ASN A 261 18.34 -10.99 -10.67
C ASN A 261 16.94 -10.43 -10.40
N LEU A 262 15.94 -10.99 -11.11
CA LEU A 262 14.54 -10.77 -10.78
C LEU A 262 14.12 -11.73 -9.67
N GLN A 263 13.34 -11.25 -8.69
CA GLN A 263 12.71 -12.10 -7.67
C GLN A 263 11.23 -12.26 -7.97
N LEU A 264 10.75 -13.48 -7.87
CA LEU A 264 9.33 -13.81 -7.90
C LEU A 264 8.87 -14.11 -6.47
N ARG A 265 7.72 -13.55 -6.07
CA ARG A 265 7.12 -13.74 -4.75
C ARG A 265 5.77 -14.41 -4.89
N ARG A 266 5.48 -15.36 -4.00
CA ARG A 266 4.16 -16.01 -3.95
C ARG A 266 3.02 -14.99 -3.81
N GLU A 267 1.96 -15.18 -4.60
CA GLU A 267 0.74 -14.38 -4.56
C GLU A 267 -0.36 -15.01 -3.70
N ASN A 268 -0.33 -16.33 -3.53
CA ASN A 268 -1.34 -17.09 -2.80
C ASN A 268 -0.71 -18.18 -1.93
N SER A 269 -1.48 -18.70 -0.97
CA SER A 269 -1.07 -19.75 -0.04
C SER A 269 -0.71 -21.06 -0.76
N GLY A 270 -1.41 -21.39 -1.84
CA GLY A 270 -1.16 -22.57 -2.66
C GLY A 270 0.14 -22.52 -3.47
N GLY A 271 0.81 -21.37 -3.57
CA GLY A 271 2.05 -21.19 -4.34
C GLY A 271 1.88 -21.42 -5.83
N THR A 272 0.67 -21.26 -6.38
CA THR A 272 0.37 -21.48 -7.81
C THR A 272 0.60 -20.25 -8.67
N MET A 273 0.78 -19.07 -8.05
CA MET A 273 0.96 -17.80 -8.71
C MET A 273 2.14 -17.01 -8.11
N TYR A 274 2.90 -16.32 -8.95
CA TYR A 274 4.04 -15.53 -8.55
C TYR A 274 4.01 -14.12 -9.13
N ASN A 275 4.27 -13.11 -8.30
CA ASN A 275 4.41 -11.71 -8.70
C ASN A 275 5.86 -11.39 -9.08
N LEU A 276 6.07 -10.66 -10.17
CA LEU A 276 7.37 -10.12 -10.58
C LEU A 276 7.71 -8.91 -9.69
N VAL A 277 8.56 -9.10 -8.69
CA VAL A 277 8.85 -8.07 -7.67
C VAL A 277 9.56 -6.87 -8.29
N GLY A 278 8.93 -5.69 -8.16
CA GLY A 278 9.48 -4.43 -8.66
C GLY A 278 9.31 -4.21 -10.18
N PHE A 279 8.47 -5.01 -10.83
CA PHE A 279 8.19 -4.92 -12.27
C PHE A 279 6.86 -4.24 -12.56
N GLN A 280 6.50 -3.22 -11.78
CA GLN A 280 5.42 -2.31 -12.16
C GLN A 280 5.70 -1.75 -13.54
N THR A 281 4.67 -1.66 -14.39
CA THR A 281 4.90 -1.28 -15.79
C THR A 281 3.67 -0.68 -16.45
N ASN A 282 3.90 0.22 -17.42
CA ASN A 282 2.91 0.75 -18.36
C ASN A 282 3.14 0.23 -19.79
N LEU A 283 3.98 -0.77 -19.98
CA LEU A 283 4.19 -1.36 -21.31
C LEU A 283 2.90 -2.00 -21.82
N LYS A 284 2.69 -1.97 -23.15
CA LYS A 284 1.62 -2.74 -23.81
C LYS A 284 1.73 -4.22 -23.45
N PHE A 285 0.62 -4.95 -23.36
CA PHE A 285 0.62 -6.36 -22.93
C PHE A 285 1.52 -7.25 -23.80
N GLY A 286 1.53 -7.03 -25.12
CA GLY A 286 2.43 -7.73 -26.02
C GLY A 286 3.91 -7.46 -25.74
N GLU A 287 4.25 -6.23 -25.39
CA GLU A 287 5.60 -5.84 -25.01
C GLU A 287 6.01 -6.42 -23.64
N GLN A 288 5.10 -6.44 -22.67
CA GLN A 288 5.36 -7.09 -21.38
C GLN A 288 5.72 -8.57 -21.59
N LYS A 289 4.93 -9.30 -22.40
CA LYS A 289 5.22 -10.70 -22.71
C LYS A 289 6.57 -10.83 -23.42
N ARG A 290 6.82 -10.05 -24.46
CA ARG A 290 8.07 -10.10 -25.24
C ARG A 290 9.31 -9.80 -24.38
N VAL A 291 9.27 -8.71 -23.61
CA VAL A 291 10.43 -8.24 -22.86
C VAL A 291 10.67 -9.08 -21.61
N PHE A 292 9.62 -9.41 -20.85
CA PHE A 292 9.80 -10.14 -19.61
C PHE A 292 10.10 -11.63 -19.83
N SER A 293 9.71 -12.20 -20.97
CA SER A 293 10.14 -13.55 -21.38
C SER A 293 11.61 -13.63 -21.77
N MET A 294 12.36 -12.53 -21.80
CA MET A 294 13.82 -12.55 -21.99
C MET A 294 14.58 -13.03 -20.75
N PHE A 295 13.94 -13.11 -19.58
CA PHE A 295 14.51 -13.87 -18.46
C PHE A 295 14.47 -15.36 -18.81
N PRO A 296 15.62 -16.09 -18.76
CA PRO A 296 15.64 -17.51 -19.12
C PRO A 296 14.60 -18.34 -18.36
N ALA A 297 14.38 -18.03 -17.08
CA ALA A 297 13.37 -18.71 -16.26
C ALA A 297 11.91 -18.37 -16.64
N LEU A 298 11.67 -17.35 -17.46
CA LEU A 298 10.35 -16.88 -17.86
C LEU A 298 10.10 -16.96 -19.38
N HIS A 299 10.98 -17.66 -20.13
CA HIS A 299 10.89 -17.67 -21.60
C HIS A 299 9.55 -18.20 -22.12
N ASP A 300 8.97 -19.20 -21.44
CA ASP A 300 7.64 -19.76 -21.73
C ASP A 300 6.59 -19.41 -20.66
N ALA A 301 6.84 -18.37 -19.86
CA ALA A 301 5.97 -18.03 -18.74
C ALA A 301 4.55 -17.66 -19.21
N GLU A 302 3.56 -18.22 -18.52
CA GLU A 302 2.15 -17.86 -18.64
C GLU A 302 1.84 -16.66 -17.75
N PHE A 303 1.54 -15.51 -18.35
CA PHE A 303 1.14 -14.31 -17.63
C PHE A 303 -0.35 -14.39 -17.29
N LEU A 304 -0.65 -14.64 -16.04
CA LEU A 304 -2.02 -14.68 -15.50
C LEU A 304 -2.60 -13.27 -15.36
N ARG A 305 -1.73 -12.28 -15.14
CA ARG A 305 -2.09 -10.86 -15.08
C ARG A 305 -0.95 -10.04 -15.65
N TYR A 306 -1.28 -9.08 -16.50
CA TYR A 306 -0.34 -8.06 -16.95
C TYR A 306 -0.32 -6.86 -16.00
N GLY A 307 0.81 -6.15 -15.97
CA GLY A 307 0.93 -4.86 -15.32
C GLY A 307 0.09 -3.80 -16.02
N VAL A 308 -0.48 -2.89 -15.25
CA VAL A 308 -1.25 -1.75 -15.73
C VAL A 308 -0.94 -0.53 -14.89
N MET A 309 -1.03 0.67 -15.49
CA MET A 309 -0.88 1.92 -14.77
C MET A 309 -2.24 2.57 -14.53
N HIS A 310 -2.41 3.12 -13.33
CA HIS A 310 -3.61 3.84 -12.92
C HIS A 310 -3.25 5.26 -12.48
N ARG A 311 -4.13 6.21 -12.77
CA ARG A 311 -4.04 7.55 -12.22
C ARG A 311 -4.72 7.56 -10.86
N ASN A 312 -3.95 7.88 -9.82
CA ASN A 312 -4.43 8.02 -8.46
C ASN A 312 -4.68 9.50 -8.15
N THR A 313 -5.81 9.79 -7.53
CA THR A 313 -6.16 11.14 -7.10
C THR A 313 -6.08 11.27 -5.59
N PHE A 314 -5.54 12.38 -5.10
CA PHE A 314 -5.51 12.73 -3.69
C PHE A 314 -5.83 14.22 -3.49
N ILE A 315 -6.26 14.59 -2.29
CA ILE A 315 -6.60 15.97 -1.95
C ILE A 315 -5.37 16.71 -1.43
N ASN A 316 -5.37 18.03 -1.47
CA ASN A 316 -4.31 18.85 -0.86
C ASN A 316 -4.51 18.91 0.67
N SER A 317 -4.27 17.76 1.31
CA SER A 317 -4.56 17.54 2.72
C SER A 317 -3.95 18.56 3.68
N PRO A 318 -2.70 19.05 3.51
CA PRO A 318 -2.13 20.06 4.39
C PRO A 318 -2.99 21.30 4.56
N ARG A 319 -3.68 21.72 3.50
CA ARG A 319 -4.58 22.88 3.54
C ARG A 319 -6.00 22.55 4.01
N LEU A 320 -6.39 21.29 3.91
CA LEU A 320 -7.78 20.87 4.09
C LEU A 320 -8.03 20.14 5.40
N LEU A 321 -7.07 19.35 5.89
CA LEU A 321 -7.29 18.44 7.01
C LEU A 321 -6.58 18.89 8.28
N ASN A 322 -7.22 18.56 9.41
CA ASN A 322 -6.58 18.52 10.71
C ASN A 322 -5.80 17.21 10.90
N ALA A 323 -4.90 17.16 11.87
CA ALA A 323 -4.18 15.92 12.23
C ALA A 323 -5.12 14.81 12.74
N SER A 324 -6.37 15.12 13.06
CA SER A 324 -7.45 14.18 13.37
C SER A 324 -8.10 13.56 12.11
N TYR A 325 -7.63 13.91 10.92
CA TYR A 325 -8.22 13.56 9.62
C TYR A 325 -9.57 14.21 9.34
N SER A 326 -10.06 15.10 10.20
CA SER A 326 -11.27 15.88 9.93
C SER A 326 -11.00 17.04 8.98
N LEU A 327 -11.99 17.40 8.17
CA LEU A 327 -11.94 18.59 7.32
C LEU A 327 -11.91 19.85 8.21
N ARG A 328 -11.06 20.84 7.88
CA ARG A 328 -10.95 22.09 8.66
C ARG A 328 -12.23 22.91 8.59
N SER A 329 -12.90 22.93 7.44
CA SER A 329 -14.11 23.69 7.20
C SER A 329 -15.37 23.03 7.80
N ASP A 330 -15.39 21.70 7.94
CA ASP A 330 -16.50 20.95 8.56
C ASP A 330 -15.95 19.73 9.34
N LYS A 331 -15.91 19.85 10.65
CA LYS A 331 -15.37 18.80 11.53
C LYS A 331 -16.17 17.49 11.56
N ARG A 332 -17.35 17.45 10.94
CA ARG A 332 -18.16 16.24 10.77
C ARG A 332 -17.69 15.37 9.62
N ILE A 333 -16.88 15.93 8.71
CA ILE A 333 -16.38 15.24 7.52
C ILE A 333 -14.93 14.85 7.76
N PHE A 334 -14.64 13.57 7.59
CA PHE A 334 -13.30 12.99 7.72
C PHE A 334 -12.87 12.39 6.38
N PHE A 335 -11.57 12.37 6.14
CA PHE A 335 -10.97 11.68 5.02
C PHE A 335 -10.01 10.59 5.51
N ALA A 336 -9.95 9.45 4.81
CA ALA A 336 -9.04 8.36 5.15
C ALA A 336 -8.55 7.63 3.89
N GLY A 337 -7.42 6.97 4.01
CA GLY A 337 -6.80 6.23 2.93
C GLY A 337 -5.93 7.08 2.02
N GLN A 338 -5.54 6.50 0.91
CA GLN A 338 -4.59 7.09 -0.04
C GLN A 338 -5.04 8.45 -0.59
N ILE A 339 -6.34 8.70 -0.63
CA ILE A 339 -6.90 10.00 -1.01
C ILE A 339 -6.41 11.16 -0.14
N THR A 340 -5.93 10.89 1.08
CA THR A 340 -5.33 11.89 1.97
C THR A 340 -3.87 12.18 1.69
N GLY A 341 -3.24 11.48 0.72
CA GLY A 341 -1.81 11.57 0.44
C GLY A 341 -0.94 10.72 1.36
N VAL A 342 -1.50 9.80 2.16
CA VAL A 342 -0.72 8.71 2.75
C VAL A 342 -0.53 7.63 1.69
N GLU A 343 0.70 7.10 1.55
CA GLU A 343 1.04 6.17 0.47
C GLU A 343 1.41 4.78 1.01
N GLY A 344 0.60 3.80 0.60
CA GLY A 344 0.75 2.39 0.96
C GLY A 344 -0.49 1.81 1.63
N TYR A 345 -0.60 0.48 1.61
CA TYR A 345 -1.76 -0.25 2.14
C TYR A 345 -1.94 -0.07 3.65
N MET A 346 -0.86 -0.22 4.41
CA MET A 346 -0.92 -0.12 5.88
C MET A 346 -1.03 1.34 6.32
N GLU A 347 -0.43 2.26 5.61
CA GLU A 347 -0.58 3.69 5.81
C GLU A 347 -2.05 4.12 5.60
N SER A 348 -2.68 3.61 4.52
CA SER A 348 -4.10 3.84 4.26
C SER A 348 -4.98 3.24 5.36
N ALA A 349 -4.73 1.99 5.77
CA ALA A 349 -5.46 1.35 6.86
C ALA A 349 -5.29 2.11 8.18
N SER A 350 -4.06 2.53 8.53
CA SER A 350 -3.76 3.33 9.72
C SER A 350 -4.53 4.66 9.75
N SER A 351 -4.61 5.35 8.60
CA SER A 351 -5.42 6.58 8.50
C SER A 351 -6.91 6.31 8.74
N GLY A 352 -7.41 5.14 8.30
CA GLY A 352 -8.76 4.67 8.56
C GLY A 352 -9.03 4.45 10.06
N ILE A 353 -8.08 3.84 10.77
CA ILE A 353 -8.16 3.70 12.23
C ILE A 353 -8.29 5.08 12.88
N MET A 354 -7.41 6.01 12.50
CA MET A 354 -7.40 7.35 13.11
C MET A 354 -8.65 8.15 12.79
N ALA A 355 -9.13 8.11 11.54
CA ALA A 355 -10.37 8.78 11.15
C ALA A 355 -11.57 8.19 11.88
N GLY A 356 -11.68 6.86 12.00
CA GLY A 356 -12.76 6.17 12.71
C GLY A 356 -12.76 6.48 14.21
N LEU A 357 -11.60 6.43 14.87
CA LEU A 357 -11.45 6.80 16.28
C LEU A 357 -11.86 8.26 16.51
N ASN A 358 -11.40 9.17 15.65
CA ASN A 358 -11.70 10.60 15.81
C ASN A 358 -13.15 10.95 15.48
N ALA A 359 -13.77 10.28 14.49
CA ALA A 359 -15.18 10.42 14.21
C ALA A 359 -16.04 9.94 15.40
N ALA A 360 -15.67 8.80 16.00
CA ALA A 360 -16.33 8.30 17.22
C ALA A 360 -16.18 9.30 18.39
N ARG A 361 -14.98 9.84 18.60
CA ARG A 361 -14.72 10.83 19.66
C ARG A 361 -15.51 12.11 19.44
N TYR A 362 -15.60 12.57 18.18
CA TYR A 362 -16.42 13.73 17.83
C TYR A 362 -17.89 13.52 18.20
N LEU A 363 -18.48 12.38 17.83
CA LEU A 363 -19.87 12.02 18.17
C LEU A 363 -20.10 11.91 19.68
N LEU A 364 -19.10 11.47 20.43
CA LEU A 364 -19.14 11.35 21.90
C LEU A 364 -18.77 12.64 22.63
N GLY A 365 -18.56 13.75 21.93
CA GLY A 365 -18.17 15.03 22.51
C GLY A 365 -16.79 15.03 23.18
N LYS A 366 -15.88 14.15 22.74
CA LYS A 366 -14.51 14.02 23.26
C LYS A 366 -13.51 14.78 22.38
N GLU A 367 -12.42 15.25 22.97
CA GLU A 367 -11.34 15.90 22.24
C GLU A 367 -10.71 14.96 21.19
N PRO A 368 -10.25 15.49 20.07
CA PRO A 368 -9.56 14.71 19.04
C PRO A 368 -8.33 13.97 19.59
N LEU A 369 -8.09 12.77 19.08
CA LEU A 369 -6.93 11.95 19.39
C LEU A 369 -5.88 12.15 18.28
N VAL A 370 -4.71 12.67 18.66
CA VAL A 370 -3.55 12.82 17.77
C VAL A 370 -2.37 12.14 18.43
N LEU A 371 -1.91 11.03 17.86
CA LEU A 371 -0.81 10.25 18.42
C LEU A 371 0.50 11.05 18.46
N PRO A 372 1.43 10.70 19.37
CA PRO A 372 2.74 11.33 19.45
C PRO A 372 3.48 11.32 18.12
N ASN A 373 4.25 12.36 17.80
CA ASN A 373 5.05 12.44 16.58
C ASN A 373 6.24 11.46 16.55
N THR A 374 6.50 10.77 17.64
CA THR A 374 7.44 9.66 17.75
C THR A 374 6.89 8.34 17.24
N THR A 375 5.57 8.26 16.98
CA THR A 375 4.90 7.15 16.29
C THR A 375 4.84 7.42 14.79
N VAL A 376 4.84 6.37 13.96
CA VAL A 376 4.69 6.50 12.50
C VAL A 376 3.30 7.03 12.16
N THR A 377 2.26 6.51 12.82
CA THR A 377 0.87 6.96 12.65
C THR A 377 0.72 8.45 12.97
N GLY A 378 1.30 8.92 14.08
CA GLY A 378 1.27 10.34 14.46
C GLY A 378 2.07 11.23 13.51
N ALA A 379 3.22 10.75 13.02
CA ALA A 379 4.02 11.47 12.05
C ALA A 379 3.31 11.62 10.69
N LEU A 380 2.64 10.56 10.21
CA LEU A 380 1.81 10.62 9.00
C LEU A 380 0.64 11.62 9.17
N ALA A 381 -0.05 11.58 10.30
CA ALA A 381 -1.14 12.53 10.60
C ALA A 381 -0.66 13.99 10.57
N ARG A 382 0.53 14.26 11.11
CA ARG A 382 1.15 15.60 11.04
C ARG A 382 1.51 15.99 9.62
N TYR A 383 2.16 15.09 8.86
CA TYR A 383 2.55 15.36 7.49
C TYR A 383 1.36 15.79 6.62
N ILE A 384 0.24 15.08 6.70
CA ILE A 384 -0.96 15.39 5.90
C ILE A 384 -1.73 16.62 6.39
N SER A 385 -1.35 17.21 7.51
CA SER A 385 -2.02 18.38 8.10
C SER A 385 -1.10 19.58 8.29
N ASP A 386 0.17 19.48 7.87
CA ASP A 386 1.16 20.55 8.02
C ASP A 386 1.03 21.58 6.89
N GLU A 387 0.44 22.73 7.20
CA GLU A 387 0.24 23.84 6.25
C GLU A 387 1.53 24.43 5.68
N THR A 388 2.68 24.15 6.28
CA THR A 388 3.98 24.60 5.78
C THR A 388 4.48 23.79 4.58
N VAL A 389 3.88 22.63 4.30
CA VAL A 389 4.21 21.80 3.13
C VAL A 389 3.64 22.44 1.87
N THR A 390 4.50 23.07 1.06
CA THR A 390 4.10 23.77 -0.17
C THR A 390 4.04 22.88 -1.40
N ASN A 391 4.88 21.84 -1.47
CA ASN A 391 4.87 20.83 -2.54
C ASN A 391 4.45 19.48 -1.96
N PHE A 392 3.14 19.34 -1.75
CA PHE A 392 2.59 18.14 -1.14
C PHE A 392 2.66 16.95 -2.09
N GLN A 393 3.32 15.88 -1.64
CA GLN A 393 3.46 14.61 -2.36
C GLN A 393 3.01 13.46 -1.46
N PRO A 394 2.51 12.35 -2.02
CA PRO A 394 2.19 11.17 -1.22
C PRO A 394 3.37 10.69 -0.37
N MET A 395 3.08 10.28 0.87
CA MET A 395 4.11 9.90 1.84
C MET A 395 3.83 8.51 2.44
N GLY A 396 4.79 7.61 2.27
CA GLY A 396 4.81 6.31 2.94
C GLY A 396 5.57 6.34 4.27
N ALA A 397 5.30 5.34 5.11
CA ALA A 397 5.98 5.16 6.39
C ALA A 397 7.51 5.09 6.25
N ASN A 398 8.21 6.03 6.89
CA ASN A 398 9.67 6.05 6.93
C ASN A 398 10.18 6.71 8.22
N PHE A 399 11.35 6.31 8.71
CA PHE A 399 11.92 6.86 9.95
C PHE A 399 12.42 8.31 9.84
N GLY A 400 12.56 8.82 8.61
CA GLY A 400 12.91 10.23 8.39
C GLY A 400 11.83 11.22 8.81
N MET A 401 10.58 10.76 8.96
CA MET A 401 9.46 11.56 9.45
C MET A 401 9.46 11.73 10.97
N LEU A 402 10.17 10.86 11.69
CA LEU A 402 10.16 10.84 13.15
C LEU A 402 11.24 11.79 13.71
N PRO A 403 11.00 12.42 14.87
CA PRO A 403 12.01 13.23 15.52
C PRO A 403 13.29 12.43 15.78
N PRO A 404 14.47 13.05 15.70
CA PRO A 404 15.74 12.39 15.99
C PRO A 404 15.76 11.89 17.45
N LEU A 405 16.61 10.90 17.71
CA LEU A 405 16.90 10.49 19.09
C LEU A 405 17.71 11.59 19.80
N PRO A 406 17.56 11.73 21.14
CA PRO A 406 18.37 12.67 21.92
C PRO A 406 19.88 12.38 21.78
N GLU A 407 20.24 11.10 21.72
CA GLU A 407 21.61 10.63 21.59
C GLU A 407 21.90 10.12 20.16
N LYS A 408 23.12 10.37 19.69
CA LYS A 408 23.57 9.94 18.36
C LYS A 408 24.03 8.48 18.40
N ILE A 409 23.22 7.57 17.86
CA ILE A 409 23.59 6.16 17.68
C ILE A 409 24.16 5.99 16.26
N ARG A 410 25.40 5.49 16.15
CA ARG A 410 26.11 5.32 14.86
C ARG A 410 25.62 4.11 14.08
N ASP A 411 25.45 2.98 14.77
CA ASP A 411 24.93 1.77 14.11
C ASP A 411 23.50 1.98 13.66
N LYS A 412 23.22 1.65 12.40
CA LYS A 412 21.90 1.86 11.78
C LYS A 412 20.84 0.95 12.38
N SER A 413 21.18 -0.29 12.69
CA SER A 413 20.22 -1.25 13.23
C SER A 413 19.83 -0.89 14.65
N GLU A 414 20.81 -0.56 15.50
CA GLU A 414 20.59 -0.11 16.88
C GLU A 414 19.78 1.19 16.91
N ARG A 415 20.11 2.16 16.04
CA ARG A 415 19.37 3.41 15.93
C ARG A 415 17.91 3.18 15.55
N TYR A 416 17.63 2.31 14.60
CA TYR A 416 16.27 2.02 14.17
C TYR A 416 15.49 1.24 15.21
N THR A 417 16.15 0.38 15.96
CA THR A 417 15.56 -0.31 17.12
C THR A 417 15.17 0.70 18.21
N ALA A 418 16.09 1.61 18.58
CA ALA A 418 15.81 2.63 19.59
C ALA A 418 14.68 3.60 19.19
N ILE A 419 14.58 3.96 17.89
CA ILE A 419 13.47 4.77 17.35
C ILE A 419 12.15 4.02 17.54
N ALA A 420 12.10 2.73 17.18
CA ALA A 420 10.90 1.92 17.26
C ALA A 420 10.45 1.69 18.71
N GLU A 421 11.38 1.39 19.61
CA GLU A 421 11.11 1.22 21.05
C GLU A 421 10.57 2.51 21.68
N ARG A 422 11.15 3.66 21.32
CA ARG A 422 10.62 4.96 21.74
C ARG A 422 9.20 5.16 21.26
N GLY A 423 8.93 4.91 19.96
CA GLY A 423 7.60 5.08 19.39
C GLY A 423 6.54 4.23 20.09
N MET A 424 6.84 2.95 20.34
CA MET A 424 5.92 2.05 21.04
C MET A 424 5.71 2.46 22.50
N ARG A 425 6.77 2.83 23.22
CA ARG A 425 6.64 3.33 24.59
C ARG A 425 5.77 4.57 24.67
N ASP A 426 6.03 5.57 23.83
CA ASP A 426 5.30 6.83 23.83
C ASP A 426 3.83 6.62 23.42
N LEU A 427 3.54 5.65 22.55
CA LEU A 427 2.18 5.20 22.22
C LEU A 427 1.47 4.64 23.45
N GLU A 428 2.11 3.70 24.16
CA GLU A 428 1.53 3.06 25.34
C GLU A 428 1.25 4.09 26.46
N GLU A 429 2.20 4.98 26.72
CA GLU A 429 2.03 6.04 27.71
C GLU A 429 0.87 6.98 27.33
N TYR A 430 0.78 7.35 26.06
CA TYR A 430 -0.29 8.21 25.56
C TYR A 430 -1.67 7.55 25.68
N LEU A 431 -1.81 6.30 25.25
CA LEU A 431 -3.08 5.56 25.35
C LEU A 431 -3.49 5.33 26.80
N LYS A 432 -2.55 4.95 27.67
CA LYS A 432 -2.79 4.82 29.11
C LYS A 432 -3.30 6.12 29.74
N GLY A 433 -2.75 7.26 29.33
CA GLY A 433 -3.21 8.58 29.77
C GLY A 433 -4.66 8.91 29.37
N LEU A 434 -5.17 8.25 28.33
CA LEU A 434 -6.55 8.37 27.84
C LEU A 434 -7.50 7.29 28.41
N GLY A 435 -6.99 6.33 29.18
CA GLY A 435 -7.74 5.18 29.67
C GLY A 435 -8.08 4.16 28.58
N LEU A 436 -7.21 4.02 27.57
CA LEU A 436 -7.37 3.13 26.41
C LEU A 436 -6.37 1.95 26.45
#